data_028fc4534a7e22b07fb86c4bed9617c3
#
_entry.id   028fc4534a7e22b07fb86c4bed9617c3
#
_cell.length_a   1.000
_cell.length_b   1.000
_cell.length_c   1.000
_cell.angle_alpha   90.00
_cell.angle_beta   90.00
_cell.angle_gamma   90.00
#
_symmetry.space_group_name_H-M   'P 1'
#
loop_
_entity.id
_entity.type
_entity.pdbx_description
1 polymer ?
#
loop_
_entity_poly.entity_id
_entity_poly.type
_entity_poly.pdbx_seq_one_letter_code
_entity_poly.pdbx_strand_id
1 'polypeptide(L)'
;DSNNFKGNMLMIGAMFSWAVFTLLSRKIQHKYSSLCIVTYQTIFATITLLPLACFEYQKWQPFSPLALAQVIFLAVFCSALGNYLYVYALKILDVTITTIYLNLVPIVGVIAGSLILGETVLPIQLLGGSIIISAILIINLERTFNLWQNQLITKKTKL
;
A
#
# COMPACT_ATOMS: atom_id res chain seq x y z
N ASP A 1 28.86 -6.48 -4.78
CA ASP A 1 28.20 -5.30 -4.16
C ASP A 1 27.54 -4.35 -5.16
N SER A 2 27.96 -4.34 -6.47
CA SER A 2 27.31 -3.50 -7.49
C SER A 2 25.85 -3.88 -7.79
N ASN A 3 25.45 -5.13 -7.59
CA ASN A 3 24.08 -5.59 -7.77
C ASN A 3 23.13 -5.03 -6.68
N ASN A 4 23.62 -4.90 -5.45
CA ASN A 4 22.85 -4.32 -4.35
C ASN A 4 22.59 -2.82 -4.57
N PHE A 5 23.56 -2.10 -5.11
CA PHE A 5 23.40 -0.68 -5.42
C PHE A 5 22.33 -0.43 -6.50
N LYS A 6 22.36 -1.21 -7.59
CA LYS A 6 21.32 -1.12 -8.65
C LYS A 6 19.93 -1.45 -8.12
N GLY A 7 19.82 -2.50 -7.30
CA GLY A 7 18.56 -2.86 -6.64
C GLY A 7 18.03 -1.74 -5.76
N ASN A 8 18.88 -1.11 -4.95
CA ASN A 8 18.51 0.01 -4.09
C ASN A 8 18.03 1.24 -4.89
N MET A 9 18.70 1.56 -6.01
CA MET A 9 18.26 2.65 -6.90
C MET A 9 16.90 2.38 -7.52
N LEU A 10 16.63 1.15 -7.95
CA LEU A 10 15.31 0.75 -8.47
C LEU A 10 14.23 0.84 -7.39
N MET A 11 14.53 0.46 -6.15
CA MET A 11 13.61 0.60 -5.02
C MET A 11 13.26 2.06 -4.74
N ILE A 12 14.24 2.97 -4.76
CA ILE A 12 14.00 4.41 -4.60
C ILE A 12 13.08 4.93 -5.72
N GLY A 13 13.37 4.53 -6.97
CA GLY A 13 12.52 4.87 -8.12
C GLY A 13 11.08 4.36 -7.98
N ALA A 14 10.90 3.14 -7.49
CA ALA A 14 9.59 2.56 -7.22
C ALA A 14 8.83 3.33 -6.13
N MET A 15 9.50 3.69 -5.03
CA MET A 15 8.91 4.50 -3.96
C MET A 15 8.46 5.89 -4.45
N PHE A 16 9.28 6.54 -5.25
CA PHE A 16 8.93 7.83 -5.85
C PHE A 16 7.73 7.70 -6.79
N SER A 17 7.72 6.69 -7.65
CA SER A 17 6.60 6.40 -8.56
C SER A 17 5.31 6.13 -7.78
N TRP A 18 5.39 5.38 -6.67
CA TRP A 18 4.25 5.14 -5.79
C TRP A 18 3.72 6.43 -5.15
N ALA A 19 4.61 7.33 -4.71
CA ALA A 19 4.20 8.62 -4.14
C ALA A 19 3.47 9.49 -5.18
N VAL A 20 4.02 9.61 -6.39
CA VAL A 20 3.39 10.32 -7.51
C VAL A 20 2.03 9.71 -7.86
N PHE A 21 1.96 8.38 -7.97
CA PHE A 21 0.72 7.64 -8.20
C PHE A 21 -0.36 7.98 -7.15
N THR A 22 -0.01 7.97 -5.87
CA THR A 22 -0.92 8.27 -4.76
C THR A 22 -1.49 9.68 -4.87
N LEU A 23 -0.64 10.67 -5.11
CA LEU A 23 -1.05 12.08 -5.26
C LEU A 23 -1.94 12.28 -6.48
N LEU A 24 -1.59 11.69 -7.62
CA LEU A 24 -2.39 11.77 -8.85
C LEU A 24 -3.74 11.07 -8.65
N SER A 25 -3.76 9.88 -8.06
CA SER A 25 -4.99 9.15 -7.76
C SER A 25 -5.94 9.98 -6.90
N ARG A 26 -5.43 10.64 -5.87
CA ARG A 26 -6.21 11.54 -5.03
C ARG A 26 -6.80 12.70 -5.84
N LYS A 27 -6.00 13.31 -6.71
CA LYS A 27 -6.42 14.46 -7.52
C LYS A 27 -7.57 14.12 -8.47
N ILE A 28 -7.51 12.96 -9.12
CA ILE A 28 -8.52 12.56 -10.12
C ILE A 28 -9.81 11.98 -9.52
N GLN A 29 -9.80 11.60 -8.23
CA GLN A 29 -10.98 11.06 -7.54
C GLN A 29 -12.15 12.05 -7.43
N HIS A 30 -11.92 13.35 -7.62
CA HIS A 30 -13.00 14.33 -7.69
C HIS A 30 -13.87 14.15 -8.94
N LYS A 31 -13.32 13.56 -10.01
CA LYS A 31 -14.01 13.39 -11.29
C LYS A 31 -14.46 11.95 -11.55
N TYR A 32 -13.75 10.97 -11.04
CA TYR A 32 -13.94 9.56 -11.39
C TYR A 32 -14.17 8.71 -10.14
N SER A 33 -14.92 7.62 -10.31
CA SER A 33 -15.10 6.63 -9.23
C SER A 33 -13.80 5.85 -8.98
N SER A 34 -13.61 5.38 -7.76
CA SER A 34 -12.44 4.57 -7.39
C SER A 34 -12.31 3.33 -8.27
N LEU A 35 -13.44 2.70 -8.62
CA LEU A 35 -13.45 1.54 -9.50
C LEU A 35 -12.93 1.90 -10.91
N CYS A 36 -13.39 3.02 -11.47
CA CYS A 36 -12.94 3.50 -12.78
C CYS A 36 -11.42 3.74 -12.79
N ILE A 37 -10.89 4.41 -11.75
CA ILE A 37 -9.47 4.70 -11.61
C ILE A 37 -8.66 3.39 -11.60
N VAL A 38 -9.04 2.43 -10.74
CA VAL A 38 -8.32 1.15 -10.62
C VAL A 38 -8.40 0.34 -11.91
N THR A 39 -9.56 0.32 -12.59
CA THR A 39 -9.70 -0.39 -13.85
C THR A 39 -8.75 0.15 -14.93
N TYR A 40 -8.74 1.47 -15.13
CA TYR A 40 -7.82 2.06 -16.10
C TYR A 40 -6.35 1.86 -15.72
N GLN A 41 -6.01 1.96 -14.45
CA GLN A 41 -4.65 1.67 -13.96
C GLN A 41 -4.22 0.25 -14.28
N THR A 42 -5.08 -0.72 -14.00
CA THR A 42 -4.79 -2.14 -14.27
C THR A 42 -4.64 -2.40 -15.77
N ILE A 43 -5.48 -1.79 -16.60
CA ILE A 43 -5.37 -1.89 -18.07
C ILE A 43 -4.03 -1.33 -18.55
N PHE A 44 -3.67 -0.11 -18.16
CA PHE A 44 -2.41 0.51 -18.57
C PHE A 44 -1.19 -0.25 -18.03
N ALA A 45 -1.23 -0.72 -16.78
CA ALA A 45 -0.17 -1.54 -16.22
C ALA A 45 0.02 -2.84 -17.01
N THR A 46 -1.08 -3.51 -17.37
CA THR A 46 -1.04 -4.74 -18.17
C THR A 46 -0.45 -4.48 -19.56
N ILE A 47 -0.89 -3.44 -20.25
CA ILE A 47 -0.37 -3.07 -21.57
C ILE A 47 1.14 -2.74 -21.49
N THR A 48 1.59 -2.07 -20.43
CA THR A 48 3.00 -1.72 -20.26
C THR A 48 3.87 -2.92 -19.91
N LEU A 49 3.36 -3.86 -19.12
CA LEU A 49 4.11 -5.05 -18.68
C LEU A 49 4.10 -6.18 -19.71
N LEU A 50 3.11 -6.22 -20.59
CA LEU A 50 2.95 -7.27 -21.57
C LEU A 50 4.17 -7.44 -22.50
N PRO A 51 4.77 -6.37 -23.07
CA PRO A 51 6.01 -6.50 -23.85
C PRO A 51 7.17 -7.09 -23.03
N LEU A 52 7.33 -6.66 -21.76
CA LEU A 52 8.38 -7.19 -20.88
C LEU A 52 8.18 -8.69 -20.62
N ALA A 53 6.94 -9.12 -20.39
CA ALA A 53 6.60 -10.52 -20.24
C ALA A 53 6.89 -11.33 -21.52
N CYS A 54 6.64 -10.76 -22.70
CA CYS A 54 6.98 -11.39 -23.99
C CYS A 54 8.49 -11.55 -24.19
N PHE A 55 9.32 -10.63 -23.70
CA PHE A 55 10.80 -10.76 -23.77
C PHE A 55 11.31 -11.91 -22.89
N GLU A 56 10.61 -12.25 -21.81
CA GLU A 56 10.99 -13.33 -20.89
C GLU A 56 10.34 -14.68 -21.23
N TYR A 57 9.58 -14.76 -22.29
CA TYR A 57 8.83 -15.96 -22.68
C TYR A 57 9.69 -17.24 -22.71
N GLN A 58 10.96 -17.14 -23.11
CA GLN A 58 11.88 -18.30 -23.15
C GLN A 58 12.22 -18.86 -21.75
N LYS A 59 11.98 -18.10 -20.69
CA LYS A 59 12.20 -18.52 -19.31
C LYS A 59 10.95 -19.11 -18.66
N TRP A 60 9.82 -19.10 -19.36
CA TRP A 60 8.57 -19.56 -18.80
C TRP A 60 8.59 -21.08 -18.65
N GLN A 61 8.23 -21.51 -17.47
CA GLN A 61 8.08 -22.93 -17.15
C GLN A 61 6.61 -23.22 -16.87
N PRO A 62 6.14 -24.46 -17.16
CA PRO A 62 4.80 -24.87 -16.81
C PRO A 62 4.61 -24.80 -15.29
N PHE A 63 3.53 -24.15 -14.83
CA PHE A 63 3.22 -24.07 -13.41
C PHE A 63 2.30 -25.20 -12.97
N SER A 64 2.43 -25.59 -11.71
CA SER A 64 1.50 -26.52 -11.08
C SER A 64 0.12 -25.87 -10.93
N PRO A 65 -0.98 -26.67 -10.91
CA PRO A 65 -2.33 -26.14 -10.63
C PRO A 65 -2.40 -25.34 -9.32
N LEU A 66 -1.62 -25.73 -8.31
CA LEU A 66 -1.54 -25.01 -7.04
C LEU A 66 -0.92 -23.63 -7.22
N ALA A 67 0.17 -23.51 -7.98
CA ALA A 67 0.79 -22.22 -8.27
C ALA A 67 -0.16 -21.30 -9.04
N LEU A 68 -0.93 -21.84 -9.99
CA LEU A 68 -1.95 -21.09 -10.71
C LEU A 68 -3.04 -20.56 -9.77
N ALA A 69 -3.54 -21.40 -8.86
CA ALA A 69 -4.54 -21.00 -7.87
C ALA A 69 -4.01 -19.86 -6.95
N GLN A 70 -2.75 -19.96 -6.53
CA GLN A 70 -2.09 -18.91 -5.72
C GLN A 70 -1.96 -17.59 -6.50
N VAL A 71 -1.58 -17.63 -7.78
CA VAL A 71 -1.49 -16.43 -8.63
C VAL A 71 -2.86 -15.79 -8.81
N ILE A 72 -3.91 -16.58 -9.06
CA ILE A 72 -5.30 -16.08 -9.17
C ILE A 72 -5.73 -15.43 -7.86
N PHE A 73 -5.46 -16.07 -6.72
CA PHE A 73 -5.75 -15.50 -5.41
C PHE A 73 -5.07 -14.14 -5.21
N LEU A 74 -3.77 -14.04 -5.50
CA LEU A 74 -3.01 -12.79 -5.40
C LEU A 74 -3.55 -11.72 -6.36
N ALA A 75 -3.91 -12.09 -7.59
CA ALA A 75 -4.44 -11.17 -8.58
C ALA A 75 -5.80 -10.59 -8.15
N VAL A 76 -6.71 -11.41 -7.62
CA VAL A 76 -8.06 -10.98 -7.25
C VAL A 76 -8.05 -10.26 -5.90
N PHE A 77 -7.49 -10.86 -4.87
CA PHE A 77 -7.59 -10.33 -3.50
C PHE A 77 -6.52 -9.29 -3.19
N CYS A 78 -5.27 -9.55 -3.53
CA CYS A 78 -4.19 -8.62 -3.18
C CYS A 78 -4.07 -7.49 -4.21
N SER A 79 -4.19 -7.78 -5.51
CA SER A 79 -4.05 -6.76 -6.54
C SER A 79 -5.36 -6.01 -6.80
N ALA A 80 -6.42 -6.68 -7.25
CA ALA A 80 -7.64 -5.99 -7.65
C ALA A 80 -8.40 -5.40 -6.44
N LEU A 81 -8.73 -6.23 -5.44
CA LEU A 81 -9.46 -5.78 -4.27
C LEU A 81 -8.62 -4.86 -3.38
N GLY A 82 -7.35 -5.19 -3.15
CA GLY A 82 -6.43 -4.39 -2.35
C GLY A 82 -6.24 -2.98 -2.93
N ASN A 83 -5.96 -2.86 -4.23
CA ASN A 83 -5.86 -1.57 -4.90
C ASN A 83 -7.18 -0.79 -4.88
N TYR A 84 -8.31 -1.46 -5.10
CA TYR A 84 -9.62 -0.81 -5.01
C TYR A 84 -9.86 -0.22 -3.63
N LEU A 85 -9.62 -0.99 -2.57
CA LEU A 85 -9.79 -0.52 -1.19
C LEU A 85 -8.83 0.63 -0.86
N TYR A 86 -7.59 0.57 -1.34
CA TYR A 86 -6.62 1.64 -1.16
C TYR A 86 -7.08 2.94 -1.84
N VAL A 87 -7.46 2.88 -3.12
CA VAL A 87 -7.94 4.05 -3.86
C VAL A 87 -9.25 4.57 -3.26
N TYR A 88 -10.13 3.69 -2.79
CA TYR A 88 -11.35 4.07 -2.08
C TYR A 88 -11.06 4.77 -0.75
N ALA A 89 -10.10 4.27 0.02
CA ALA A 89 -9.64 4.91 1.26
C ALA A 89 -9.09 6.32 1.00
N LEU A 90 -8.31 6.52 -0.06
CA LEU A 90 -7.83 7.83 -0.49
C LEU A 90 -8.96 8.81 -0.81
N LYS A 91 -10.15 8.33 -1.18
CA LYS A 91 -11.32 9.17 -1.44
C LYS A 91 -11.95 9.70 -0.16
N ILE A 92 -11.99 8.87 0.88
CA ILE A 92 -12.68 9.18 2.15
C ILE A 92 -11.72 9.83 3.15
N LEU A 93 -10.49 9.34 3.20
CA LEU A 93 -9.45 9.78 4.12
C LEU A 93 -8.45 10.70 3.41
N ASP A 94 -7.69 11.46 4.21
CA ASP A 94 -6.55 12.17 3.68
C ASP A 94 -5.43 11.23 3.25
N VAL A 95 -4.62 11.65 2.26
CA VAL A 95 -3.45 10.89 1.77
C VAL A 95 -2.53 10.49 2.91
N THR A 96 -2.22 11.43 3.80
CA THR A 96 -1.34 11.20 4.95
C THR A 96 -1.86 10.06 5.83
N ILE A 97 -3.16 10.07 6.16
CA ILE A 97 -3.77 9.05 7.01
C ILE A 97 -3.74 7.70 6.32
N THR A 98 -4.16 7.63 5.07
CA THR A 98 -4.18 6.38 4.29
C THR A 98 -2.78 5.78 4.19
N THR A 99 -1.76 6.61 3.96
CA THR A 99 -0.36 6.17 3.85
C THR A 99 0.19 5.68 5.19
N ILE A 100 -0.16 6.35 6.29
CA ILE A 100 0.26 5.92 7.64
C ILE A 100 -0.28 4.54 7.97
N TYR A 101 -1.55 4.27 7.67
CA TYR A 101 -2.14 2.95 7.91
C TYR A 101 -1.54 1.85 7.02
N LEU A 102 -1.03 2.19 5.83
CA LEU A 102 -0.27 1.23 5.02
C LEU A 102 1.00 0.71 5.70
N ASN A 103 1.59 1.49 6.59
CA ASN A 103 2.75 1.04 7.36
C ASN A 103 2.43 -0.10 8.36
N LEU A 104 1.15 -0.43 8.56
CA LEU A 104 0.76 -1.64 9.29
C LEU A 104 0.97 -2.93 8.49
N VAL A 105 1.06 -2.85 7.16
CA VAL A 105 1.21 -4.03 6.30
C VAL A 105 2.42 -4.88 6.67
N PRO A 106 3.63 -4.33 6.91
CA PRO A 106 4.78 -5.13 7.36
C PRO A 106 4.53 -5.83 8.70
N ILE A 107 3.82 -5.18 9.63
CA ILE A 107 3.50 -5.76 10.94
C ILE A 107 2.56 -6.97 10.76
N VAL A 108 1.51 -6.80 9.97
CA VAL A 108 0.58 -7.90 9.64
C VAL A 108 1.32 -9.03 8.93
N GLY A 109 2.26 -8.72 8.03
CA GLY A 109 3.11 -9.68 7.34
C GLY A 109 3.95 -10.52 8.31
N VAL A 110 4.62 -9.89 9.29
CA VAL A 110 5.41 -10.59 10.31
C VAL A 110 4.53 -11.48 11.17
N ILE A 111 3.38 -10.99 11.61
CA ILE A 111 2.43 -11.79 12.42
C ILE A 111 1.91 -12.98 11.60
N ALA A 112 1.51 -12.77 10.37
CA ALA A 112 1.02 -13.84 9.50
C ALA A 112 2.11 -14.88 9.19
N GLY A 113 3.34 -14.45 8.90
CA GLY A 113 4.48 -15.33 8.68
C GLY A 113 4.79 -16.19 9.90
N SER A 114 4.76 -15.60 11.10
CA SER A 114 4.96 -16.35 12.34
C SER A 114 3.83 -17.34 12.62
N LEU A 115 2.56 -16.95 12.45
CA LEU A 115 1.41 -17.81 12.79
C LEU A 115 1.15 -18.90 11.74
N ILE A 116 1.33 -18.58 10.44
CA ILE A 116 0.96 -19.50 9.35
C ILE A 116 2.15 -20.37 8.93
N LEU A 117 3.36 -19.77 8.85
CA LEU A 117 4.56 -20.43 8.36
C LEU A 117 5.47 -20.91 9.49
N GLY A 118 5.17 -20.55 10.75
CA GLY A 118 6.01 -20.90 11.90
C GLY A 118 7.37 -20.18 11.91
N GLU A 119 7.48 -19.06 11.22
CA GLU A 119 8.74 -18.30 11.16
C GLU A 119 9.07 -17.67 12.52
N THR A 120 10.33 -17.69 12.88
CA THR A 120 10.81 -17.04 14.10
C THR A 120 10.88 -15.55 13.93
N VAL A 121 10.17 -14.81 14.79
CA VAL A 121 10.20 -13.33 14.76
C VAL A 121 11.55 -12.83 15.29
N LEU A 122 12.26 -12.08 14.47
CA LEU A 122 13.55 -11.50 14.86
C LEU A 122 13.36 -10.28 15.77
N PRO A 123 14.25 -10.05 16.75
CA PRO A 123 14.17 -8.87 17.63
C PRO A 123 14.15 -7.54 16.88
N ILE A 124 14.84 -7.45 15.74
CA ILE A 124 14.83 -6.25 14.88
C ILE A 124 13.45 -5.99 14.26
N GLN A 125 12.66 -7.04 13.97
CA GLN A 125 11.30 -6.89 13.46
C GLN A 125 10.34 -6.38 14.55
N LEU A 126 10.51 -6.83 15.79
CA LEU A 126 9.76 -6.33 16.94
C LEU A 126 10.06 -4.84 17.20
N LEU A 127 11.33 -4.47 17.11
CA LEU A 127 11.76 -3.09 17.28
C LEU A 127 11.19 -2.19 16.17
N GLY A 128 11.27 -2.61 14.90
CA GLY A 128 10.67 -1.89 13.77
C GLY A 128 9.16 -1.76 13.89
N GLY A 129 8.48 -2.86 14.27
CA GLY A 129 7.03 -2.87 14.48
C GLY A 129 6.59 -1.92 15.61
N SER A 130 7.32 -1.89 16.72
CA SER A 130 7.02 -0.98 17.84
C SER A 130 7.20 0.49 17.47
N ILE A 131 8.20 0.83 16.67
CA ILE A 131 8.39 2.20 16.14
C ILE A 131 7.21 2.60 15.26
N ILE A 132 6.77 1.72 14.35
CA ILE A 132 5.63 1.99 13.47
C ILE A 132 4.36 2.22 14.30
N ILE A 133 4.05 1.35 15.25
CA ILE A 133 2.87 1.49 16.11
C ILE A 133 2.93 2.80 16.91
N SER A 134 4.07 3.13 17.49
CA SER A 134 4.26 4.37 18.24
C SER A 134 4.02 5.61 17.37
N ALA A 135 4.54 5.62 16.13
CA ALA A 135 4.33 6.71 15.19
C ALA A 135 2.84 6.88 14.84
N ILE A 136 2.12 5.78 14.59
CA ILE A 136 0.68 5.80 14.30
C ILE A 136 -0.11 6.33 15.50
N LEU A 137 0.24 5.92 16.72
CA LEU A 137 -0.43 6.40 17.94
C LEU A 137 -0.22 7.90 18.15
N ILE A 138 1.00 8.40 17.98
CA ILE A 138 1.32 9.83 18.12
C ILE A 138 0.47 10.67 17.16
N ILE A 139 0.42 10.27 15.89
CA ILE A 139 -0.34 11.00 14.86
C ILE A 139 -1.85 10.97 15.15
N ASN A 140 -2.38 9.84 15.61
CA ASN A 140 -3.79 9.76 15.98
C ASN A 140 -4.12 10.61 17.21
N LEU A 141 -3.23 10.66 18.21
CA LEU A 141 -3.41 11.52 19.39
C LEU A 141 -3.39 13.00 19.02
N GLU A 142 -2.43 13.43 18.21
CA GLU A 142 -2.34 14.81 17.72
C GLU A 142 -3.61 15.24 16.96
N ARG A 143 -4.08 14.37 16.08
CA ARG A 143 -5.32 14.61 15.32
C ARG A 143 -6.53 14.74 16.22
N THR A 144 -6.69 13.84 17.20
CA THR A 144 -7.80 13.86 18.14
C THR A 144 -7.77 15.15 18.97
N PHE A 145 -6.60 15.57 19.40
CA PHE A 145 -6.39 16.81 20.14
C PHE A 145 -6.78 18.05 19.31
N ASN A 146 -6.35 18.11 18.05
CA ASN A 146 -6.68 19.20 17.13
C ASN A 146 -8.18 19.28 16.83
N LEU A 147 -8.87 18.15 16.67
CA LEU A 147 -10.32 18.09 16.48
C LEU A 147 -11.05 18.61 17.74
N TRP A 148 -10.60 18.22 18.92
CA TRP A 148 -11.18 18.68 20.17
C TRP A 148 -11.00 20.19 20.38
N GLN A 149 -9.82 20.73 20.09
CA GLN A 149 -9.53 22.17 20.12
C GLN A 149 -10.46 22.96 19.19
N ASN A 150 -10.62 22.50 17.95
CA ASN A 150 -11.49 23.14 16.97
C ASN A 150 -12.98 23.14 17.40
N GLN A 151 -13.44 22.07 18.05
CA GLN A 151 -14.80 22.01 18.60
C GLN A 151 -14.99 23.03 19.74
N LEU A 152 -13.99 23.20 20.59
CA LEU A 152 -14.06 24.20 21.68
C LEU A 152 -14.11 25.63 21.15
N ILE A 153 -13.32 25.95 20.12
CA ILE A 153 -13.32 27.26 19.48
C ILE A 153 -14.68 27.56 18.83
N THR A 154 -15.21 26.59 18.09
CA THR A 154 -16.53 26.74 17.42
C THR A 154 -17.67 26.92 18.42
N LYS A 155 -17.57 26.29 19.60
CA LYS A 155 -18.56 26.43 20.67
C LYS A 155 -18.49 27.80 21.35
N LYS A 156 -17.29 28.38 21.47
CA LYS A 156 -17.07 29.74 22.01
C LYS A 156 -17.55 30.86 21.07
N THR A 157 -17.54 30.64 19.78
CA THR A 157 -17.96 31.64 18.76
C THR A 157 -19.48 31.67 18.55
N LYS A 158 -20.22 30.69 19.09
CA LYS A 158 -21.70 30.61 19.01
C LYS A 158 -22.41 31.10 20.27
N LEU A 159 -21.68 31.50 21.30
CA LEU A 159 -22.17 32.19 22.52
C LEU A 159 -21.91 33.68 22.45
#